data_538af62e8d3273a06412bae68fced282
#
_entry.id   538af62e8d3273a06412bae68fced282
#
_cell.length_a   1.000
_cell.length_b   1.000
_cell.length_c   1.000
_cell.angle_alpha   90.00
_cell.angle_beta   90.00
_cell.angle_gamma   90.00
#
_symmetry.space_group_name_H-M   'P 1'
#
loop_
_entity.id
_entity.type
_entity.pdbx_description
1 polymer ?
#
loop_
_entity_poly.entity_id
_entity_poly.type
_entity_poly.pdbx_seq_one_letter_code
_entity_poly.pdbx_strand_id
1 'polypeptide(L)'
;MLNKEHILMIPMFQGLKKSTLDMLEQSANICTLSKGEILFRERDKIDTVYIILNGKVTMYRNNAEGHKKVVYILDNGQIINEVIFDGLSASINCEAFEKTELLWFNREKFLDIMSKDFDLTKKVIDMMAKKIRRLYR
;
A
#
# COMPACT_ATOMS: atom_id res chain seq x y z
N MET A 1 -2.65 -6.69 -17.60
CA MET A 1 -1.59 -5.78 -18.03
C MET A 1 -1.82 -4.38 -17.47
N LEU A 2 -0.78 -3.76 -16.94
CA LEU A 2 -0.89 -2.40 -16.39
C LEU A 2 -1.10 -1.36 -17.48
N ASN A 3 -2.00 -0.40 -17.23
CA ASN A 3 -2.19 0.76 -18.09
C ASN A 3 -2.54 1.99 -17.24
N LYS A 4 -2.69 3.14 -17.90
CA LYS A 4 -2.97 4.40 -17.19
C LYS A 4 -4.30 4.35 -16.42
N GLU A 5 -5.28 3.59 -16.90
CA GLU A 5 -6.56 3.47 -16.20
C GLU A 5 -6.41 2.87 -14.82
N HIS A 6 -5.50 1.91 -14.65
CA HIS A 6 -5.21 1.34 -13.34
C HIS A 6 -4.68 2.40 -12.38
N ILE A 7 -3.79 3.26 -12.87
CA ILE A 7 -3.24 4.36 -12.08
C ILE A 7 -4.35 5.30 -11.64
N LEU A 8 -5.24 5.66 -12.57
CA LEU A 8 -6.31 6.62 -12.30
C LEU A 8 -7.42 6.05 -11.41
N MET A 9 -7.49 4.73 -11.22
CA MET A 9 -8.43 4.11 -10.28
C MET A 9 -8.04 4.41 -8.81
N ILE A 10 -6.80 4.78 -8.56
CA ILE A 10 -6.33 5.08 -7.21
C ILE A 10 -6.64 6.54 -6.89
N PRO A 11 -7.50 6.82 -5.89
CA PRO A 11 -7.87 8.21 -5.56
C PRO A 11 -6.66 9.10 -5.26
N MET A 12 -5.65 8.55 -4.61
CA MET A 12 -4.42 9.26 -4.27
C MET A 12 -3.69 9.81 -5.52
N PHE A 13 -3.87 9.19 -6.68
CA PHE A 13 -3.20 9.58 -7.90
C PHE A 13 -4.04 10.53 -8.77
N GLN A 14 -5.30 10.74 -8.42
CA GLN A 14 -6.18 11.62 -9.20
C GLN A 14 -5.78 13.08 -9.01
N GLY A 15 -5.81 13.84 -10.10
CA GLY A 15 -5.47 15.26 -10.06
C GLY A 15 -3.99 15.57 -10.07
N LEU A 16 -3.12 14.56 -10.15
CA LEU A 16 -1.68 14.78 -10.30
C LEU A 16 -1.37 15.20 -11.72
N LYS A 17 -0.26 15.93 -11.90
CA LYS A 17 0.15 16.37 -13.23
C LYS A 17 0.54 15.19 -14.11
N LYS A 18 0.47 15.40 -15.41
CA LYS A 18 0.71 14.34 -16.41
C LYS A 18 2.07 13.68 -16.23
N SER A 19 3.13 14.47 -15.99
CA SER A 19 4.48 13.92 -15.82
C SER A 19 4.57 12.96 -14.65
N THR A 20 3.87 13.25 -13.55
CA THR A 20 3.82 12.36 -12.38
C THR A 20 3.05 11.09 -12.71
N LEU A 21 1.90 11.22 -13.36
CA LEU A 21 1.11 10.05 -13.75
C LEU A 21 1.90 9.13 -14.69
N ASP A 22 2.69 9.71 -15.61
CA ASP A 22 3.54 8.93 -16.51
C ASP A 22 4.63 8.18 -15.75
N MET A 23 5.26 8.83 -14.78
CA MET A 23 6.27 8.16 -13.92
C MET A 23 5.65 7.01 -13.12
N LEU A 24 4.46 7.22 -12.59
CA LEU A 24 3.75 6.18 -11.84
C LEU A 24 3.43 4.99 -12.74
N GLU A 25 2.91 5.26 -13.93
CA GLU A 25 2.58 4.19 -14.89
C GLU A 25 3.82 3.38 -15.26
N GLN A 26 4.94 4.04 -15.52
CA GLN A 26 6.18 3.38 -15.91
C GLN A 26 6.78 2.53 -14.77
N SER A 27 6.52 2.90 -13.53
CA SER A 27 7.11 2.25 -12.36
C SER A 27 6.21 1.21 -11.71
N ALA A 28 4.92 1.24 -12.03
CA ALA A 28 3.93 0.39 -11.38
C ALA A 28 3.92 -1.03 -11.96
N ASN A 29 3.57 -1.97 -11.09
CA ASN A 29 3.36 -3.37 -11.44
C ASN A 29 2.03 -3.83 -10.82
N ILE A 30 1.45 -4.88 -11.38
CA ILE A 30 0.20 -5.46 -10.84
C ILE A 30 0.51 -6.86 -10.35
N CYS A 31 -0.08 -7.24 -9.22
CA CYS A 31 -0.12 -8.62 -8.79
C CYS A 31 -1.50 -8.93 -8.21
N THR A 32 -1.84 -10.22 -8.20
CA THR A 32 -3.12 -10.69 -7.67
C THR A 32 -2.86 -11.66 -6.54
N LEU A 33 -3.59 -11.48 -5.44
CA LEU A 33 -3.57 -12.38 -4.30
C LEU A 33 -4.86 -13.18 -4.28
N SER A 34 -4.75 -14.48 -4.04
CA SER A 34 -5.91 -15.32 -3.76
C SER A 34 -6.36 -15.09 -2.31
N LYS A 35 -7.63 -15.34 -2.04
CA LYS A 35 -8.15 -15.26 -0.66
C LYS A 35 -7.28 -16.09 0.28
N GLY A 36 -6.85 -15.49 1.38
CA GLY A 36 -6.00 -16.13 2.39
C GLY A 36 -4.52 -16.15 2.08
N GLU A 37 -4.11 -15.70 0.90
CA GLU A 37 -2.70 -15.65 0.54
C GLU A 37 -1.99 -14.60 1.39
N ILE A 38 -0.83 -14.94 1.95
CA ILE A 38 -0.04 -14.03 2.78
C ILE A 38 0.83 -13.18 1.87
N LEU A 39 0.71 -11.86 2.00
CA LEU A 39 1.54 -10.92 1.26
C LEU A 39 2.90 -10.74 1.92
N PHE A 40 2.89 -10.55 3.23
CA PHE A 40 4.12 -10.48 4.04
C PHE A 40 3.81 -10.77 5.50
N ARG A 41 4.87 -11.10 6.23
CA ARG A 41 4.81 -11.37 7.66
C ARG A 41 5.57 -10.29 8.42
N GLU A 42 5.19 -10.11 9.67
CA GLU A 42 5.90 -9.23 10.61
C GLU A 42 7.39 -9.56 10.58
N ARG A 43 8.23 -8.53 10.52
CA ARG A 43 9.70 -8.59 10.45
C ARG A 43 10.29 -8.94 9.08
N ASP A 44 9.45 -9.25 8.08
CA ASP A 44 9.96 -9.43 6.72
C ASP A 44 10.59 -8.12 6.24
N LYS A 45 11.70 -8.24 5.53
CA LYS A 45 12.30 -7.09 4.85
C LYS A 45 11.56 -6.86 3.56
N ILE A 46 11.00 -5.68 3.41
CA ILE A 46 10.19 -5.34 2.25
C ILE A 46 10.70 -4.03 1.67
N ASP A 47 10.96 -4.01 0.38
CA ASP A 47 11.36 -2.80 -0.34
C ASP A 47 10.30 -2.37 -1.36
N THR A 48 9.08 -2.85 -1.18
CA THR A 48 7.97 -2.67 -2.10
C THR A 48 6.84 -1.93 -1.42
N VAL A 49 6.29 -0.92 -2.12
CA VAL A 49 5.09 -0.21 -1.69
C VAL A 49 3.89 -0.87 -2.37
N TYR A 50 2.92 -1.31 -1.57
CA TYR A 50 1.71 -1.96 -2.08
C TYR A 50 0.50 -1.06 -1.91
N ILE A 51 -0.30 -0.93 -2.97
CA ILE A 51 -1.54 -0.16 -2.95
C ILE A 51 -2.66 -1.06 -3.45
N ILE A 52 -3.78 -1.10 -2.74
CA ILE A 52 -4.91 -1.93 -3.14
C ILE A 52 -5.62 -1.30 -4.33
N LEU A 53 -5.63 -2.01 -5.45
CA LEU A 53 -6.38 -1.61 -6.63
C LEU A 53 -7.84 -2.04 -6.50
N ASN A 54 -8.05 -3.29 -6.10
CA ASN A 54 -9.39 -3.85 -5.93
C ASN A 54 -9.33 -5.03 -4.95
N GLY A 55 -10.11 -4.96 -3.89
CA GLY A 55 -10.20 -6.04 -2.90
C GLY A 55 -9.98 -5.56 -1.48
N LYS A 56 -9.62 -6.49 -0.61
CA LYS A 56 -9.40 -6.21 0.81
C LYS A 56 -8.29 -7.08 1.36
N VAL A 57 -7.50 -6.48 2.27
CA VAL A 57 -6.46 -7.22 3.00
C VAL A 57 -6.69 -7.07 4.50
N THR A 58 -6.29 -8.10 5.24
CA THR A 58 -6.33 -8.12 6.70
C THR A 58 -4.93 -7.85 7.22
N MET A 59 -4.80 -6.84 8.07
CA MET A 59 -3.57 -6.53 8.78
C MET A 59 -3.74 -7.09 10.20
N TYR A 60 -2.85 -8.00 10.60
CA TYR A 60 -3.07 -8.74 11.85
C TYR A 60 -1.76 -9.07 12.55
N ARG A 61 -1.87 -9.40 13.84
CA ARG A 61 -0.78 -9.94 14.65
C ARG A 61 -1.23 -11.26 15.22
N ASN A 62 -0.27 -12.13 15.52
CA ASN A 62 -0.52 -13.33 16.28
C ASN A 62 -0.23 -13.02 17.75
N ASN A 63 -1.13 -13.47 18.67
CA ASN A 63 -0.86 -13.36 20.10
C ASN A 63 0.08 -14.48 20.54
N ALA A 64 0.43 -14.51 21.84
CA ALA A 64 1.36 -15.49 22.39
C ALA A 64 0.88 -16.93 22.20
N GLU A 65 -0.43 -17.13 22.04
CA GLU A 65 -1.03 -18.46 21.85
C GLU A 65 -1.17 -18.83 20.38
N GLY A 66 -0.69 -17.97 19.48
CA GLY A 66 -0.76 -18.19 18.04
C GLY A 66 -2.08 -17.82 17.39
N HIS A 67 -2.98 -17.18 18.14
CA HIS A 67 -4.26 -16.73 17.58
C HIS A 67 -4.11 -15.41 16.84
N LYS A 68 -4.77 -15.32 15.68
CA LYS A 68 -4.77 -14.11 14.86
C LYS A 68 -5.59 -13.01 15.54
N LYS A 69 -4.98 -11.83 15.68
CA LYS A 69 -5.66 -10.63 16.16
C LYS A 69 -5.66 -9.59 15.03
N VAL A 70 -6.83 -9.32 14.47
CA VAL A 70 -6.98 -8.34 13.39
C VAL A 70 -6.83 -6.94 13.96
N VAL A 71 -5.96 -6.14 13.31
CA VAL A 71 -5.75 -4.74 13.67
C VAL A 71 -6.53 -3.84 12.73
N TYR A 72 -6.42 -4.09 11.41
CA TYR A 72 -7.12 -3.34 10.37
C TYR A 72 -7.61 -4.27 9.28
N ILE A 73 -8.64 -3.81 8.56
CA ILE A 73 -8.95 -4.31 7.22
C ILE A 73 -8.82 -3.09 6.31
N LEU A 74 -8.01 -3.22 5.27
CA LEU A 74 -7.78 -2.16 4.29
C LEU A 74 -8.44 -2.53 2.97
N ASP A 75 -8.88 -1.54 2.21
CA ASP A 75 -9.59 -1.74 0.95
C ASP A 75 -9.07 -0.82 -0.15
N ASN A 76 -9.86 -0.69 -1.21
CA ASN A 76 -9.45 -0.01 -2.45
C ASN A 76 -8.81 1.35 -2.21
N GLY A 77 -7.69 1.58 -2.87
CA GLY A 77 -6.99 2.86 -2.88
C GLY A 77 -6.02 3.08 -1.73
N GLN A 78 -5.99 2.20 -0.74
CA GLN A 78 -5.14 2.39 0.44
C GLN A 78 -3.76 1.80 0.25
N ILE A 79 -2.74 2.49 0.78
CA ILE A 79 -1.39 1.94 0.90
C ILE A 79 -1.42 0.94 2.05
N ILE A 80 -0.88 -0.26 1.82
CA ILE A 80 -0.90 -1.32 2.83
C ILE A 80 0.19 -1.10 3.88
N ASN A 81 1.34 -0.61 3.48
CA ASN A 81 2.55 -0.67 4.30
C ASN A 81 3.39 0.60 4.27
N GLU A 82 2.76 1.77 4.43
CA GLU A 82 3.48 3.04 4.38
C GLU A 82 4.61 3.15 5.42
N VAL A 83 4.57 2.34 6.49
CA VAL A 83 5.64 2.37 7.50
C VAL A 83 7.01 2.00 6.92
N ILE A 84 7.07 1.29 5.80
CA ILE A 84 8.35 0.88 5.22
C ILE A 84 9.12 2.05 4.58
N PHE A 85 8.50 3.23 4.48
CA PHE A 85 9.23 4.41 3.99
C PHE A 85 10.42 4.77 4.89
N ASP A 86 10.43 4.31 6.14
CA ASP A 86 11.56 4.50 7.05
C ASP A 86 12.69 3.48 6.82
N GLY A 87 12.52 2.53 5.90
CA GLY A 87 13.52 1.52 5.60
C GLY A 87 13.58 0.35 6.56
N LEU A 88 12.66 0.29 7.53
CA LEU A 88 12.61 -0.78 8.50
C LEU A 88 11.75 -1.95 8.00
N SER A 89 11.81 -3.06 8.73
CA SER A 89 11.05 -4.27 8.39
C SER A 89 9.55 -4.08 8.61
N ALA A 90 8.73 -4.99 8.06
CA ALA A 90 7.30 -4.99 8.27
C ALA A 90 6.98 -5.08 9.75
N SER A 91 6.02 -4.27 10.21
CA SER A 91 5.62 -4.20 11.62
C SER A 91 4.41 -5.09 11.92
N ILE A 92 3.82 -5.73 10.91
CA ILE A 92 2.56 -6.44 11.03
C ILE A 92 2.46 -7.48 9.90
N ASN A 93 1.60 -8.47 10.06
CA ASN A 93 1.30 -9.44 9.00
C ASN A 93 0.19 -8.93 8.09
N CYS A 94 0.22 -9.31 6.82
CA CYS A 94 -0.79 -8.94 5.84
C CYS A 94 -1.19 -10.16 5.02
N GLU A 95 -2.50 -10.42 4.93
CA GLU A 95 -3.02 -11.45 4.05
C GLU A 95 -4.27 -10.96 3.32
N ALA A 96 -4.57 -11.56 2.19
CA ALA A 96 -5.75 -11.22 1.43
C ALA A 96 -7.02 -11.71 2.14
N PHE A 97 -7.93 -10.80 2.45
CA PHE A 97 -9.23 -11.12 3.03
C PHE A 97 -10.15 -11.78 1.99
N GLU A 98 -9.97 -11.37 0.74
CA GLU A 98 -10.67 -11.88 -0.44
C GLU A 98 -9.70 -11.77 -1.62
N LYS A 99 -10.08 -12.26 -2.80
CA LYS A 99 -9.25 -12.08 -3.99
C LYS A 99 -8.97 -10.60 -4.17
N THR A 100 -7.68 -10.23 -4.29
CA THR A 100 -7.26 -8.83 -4.27
C THR A 100 -6.24 -8.56 -5.36
N GLU A 101 -6.44 -7.46 -6.09
CA GLU A 101 -5.45 -6.94 -7.03
C GLU A 101 -4.71 -5.79 -6.39
N LEU A 102 -3.39 -5.81 -6.51
CA LEU A 102 -2.52 -4.78 -5.96
C LEU A 102 -1.72 -4.11 -7.07
N LEU A 103 -1.50 -2.80 -6.91
CA LEU A 103 -0.39 -2.14 -7.57
C LEU A 103 0.80 -2.20 -6.63
N TRP A 104 2.00 -2.37 -7.19
CA TRP A 104 3.20 -2.29 -6.36
C TRP A 104 4.30 -1.54 -7.08
N PHE A 105 5.13 -0.88 -6.28
CA PHE A 105 6.25 -0.06 -6.72
C PHE A 105 7.46 -0.42 -5.89
N ASN A 106 8.64 -0.35 -6.50
CA ASN A 106 9.86 -0.37 -5.71
C ASN A 106 9.86 0.88 -4.81
N ARG A 107 10.23 0.71 -3.53
CA ARG A 107 10.21 1.81 -2.55
C ARG A 107 11.03 3.02 -3.01
N GLU A 108 12.27 2.78 -3.47
CA GLU A 108 13.14 3.88 -3.87
C GLU A 108 12.58 4.65 -5.06
N LYS A 109 11.98 3.94 -6.02
CA LYS A 109 11.33 4.59 -7.16
C LYS A 109 10.12 5.41 -6.74
N PHE A 110 9.32 4.89 -5.81
CA PHE A 110 8.15 5.61 -5.33
C PHE A 110 8.57 6.85 -4.56
N LEU A 111 9.60 6.74 -3.71
CA LEU A 111 10.16 7.90 -3.00
C LEU A 111 10.72 8.93 -3.98
N ASP A 112 11.35 8.50 -5.06
CA ASP A 112 11.86 9.41 -6.08
C ASP A 112 10.72 10.20 -6.72
N ILE A 113 9.61 9.54 -7.06
CA ILE A 113 8.43 10.21 -7.62
C ILE A 113 7.87 11.20 -6.61
N MET A 114 7.75 10.79 -5.34
CA MET A 114 7.28 11.67 -4.27
C MET A 114 8.16 12.91 -4.13
N SER A 115 9.47 12.77 -4.32
CA SER A 115 10.41 13.89 -4.22
C SER A 115 10.21 14.92 -5.33
N LYS A 116 9.62 14.51 -6.44
CA LYS A 116 9.39 15.37 -7.62
C LYS A 116 7.99 15.98 -7.67
N ASP A 117 7.10 15.53 -6.81
CA ASP A 117 5.71 16.01 -6.80
C ASP A 117 5.21 16.07 -5.36
N PHE A 118 5.17 17.28 -4.81
CA PHE A 118 4.72 17.45 -3.43
C PHE A 118 3.24 17.10 -3.26
N ASP A 119 2.40 17.30 -4.30
CA ASP A 119 0.98 16.95 -4.20
C ASP A 119 0.79 15.47 -3.91
N LEU A 120 1.59 14.60 -4.54
CA LEU A 120 1.58 13.17 -4.23
C LEU A 120 2.04 12.93 -2.79
N THR A 121 3.14 13.54 -2.40
CA THR A 121 3.69 13.40 -1.04
C THR A 121 2.68 13.85 0.00
N LYS A 122 2.00 14.97 -0.25
CA LYS A 122 0.97 15.48 0.68
C LYS A 122 -0.19 14.49 0.83
N LYS A 123 -0.59 13.84 -0.25
CA LYS A 123 -1.66 12.84 -0.19
C LYS A 123 -1.23 11.60 0.61
N VAL A 124 0.03 11.19 0.49
CA VAL A 124 0.58 10.10 1.31
C VAL A 124 0.58 10.51 2.78
N ILE A 125 1.03 11.72 3.09
CA ILE A 125 1.03 12.26 4.46
C ILE A 125 -0.41 12.27 5.02
N ASP A 126 -1.38 12.74 4.24
CA ASP A 126 -2.78 12.80 4.67
C ASP A 126 -3.32 11.40 4.98
N MET A 127 -2.95 10.41 4.18
CA MET A 127 -3.35 9.02 4.41
C MET A 127 -2.76 8.48 5.71
N MET A 128 -1.49 8.75 5.95
CA MET A 128 -0.81 8.36 7.20
C MET A 128 -1.47 9.05 8.41
N ALA A 129 -1.76 10.35 8.28
CA ALA A 129 -2.40 11.11 9.35
C ALA A 129 -3.76 10.53 9.72
N LYS A 130 -4.56 10.14 8.73
CA LYS A 130 -5.86 9.52 8.97
C LYS A 130 -5.73 8.21 9.72
N LYS A 131 -4.73 7.39 9.39
CA LYS A 131 -4.49 6.13 10.10
C LYS A 131 -4.07 6.37 11.55
N ILE A 132 -3.17 7.32 11.76
CA ILE A 132 -2.73 7.68 13.12
C ILE A 132 -3.93 8.16 13.94
N ARG A 133 -4.77 8.98 13.35
CA ARG A 133 -5.95 9.52 14.03
C ARG A 133 -6.90 8.41 14.49
N ARG A 134 -7.04 7.34 13.69
CA ARG A 134 -7.85 6.18 14.08
C ARG A 134 -7.35 5.49 15.32
N LEU A 135 -6.03 5.53 15.56
CA LEU A 135 -5.44 4.89 16.74
C LEU A 135 -5.86 5.56 18.05
N TYR A 136 -6.32 6.81 17.99
CA TYR A 136 -6.72 7.58 19.17
C TYR A 136 -8.22 7.55 19.43
N ARG A 137 -8.97 6.75 18.70
CA ARG A 137 -10.41 6.61 18.89
C ARG A 137 -10.74 5.54 19.92
#